data_287719b38187b7369ec6cdad545fcc80
#
_entry.id   287719b38187b7369ec6cdad545fcc80
#
_cell.length_a   1.000
_cell.length_b   1.000
_cell.length_c   1.000
_cell.angle_alpha   90.00
_cell.angle_beta   90.00
_cell.angle_gamma   90.00
#
_symmetry.space_group_name_H-M   'P 1'
#
loop_
_entity.id
_entity.type
_entity.pdbx_description
1 polymer ?
#
loop_
_entity_poly.entity_id
_entity_poly.type
_entity_poly.pdbx_seq_one_letter_code
_entity_poly.pdbx_strand_id
1 'polypeptide(L)'
;MKNKGEALPPGCLMVLVIIFLASLIDGLDASIVTVALPTIATDFDIWISDSSWVVFVYVVALAALLLPMGKMAKNNRIKKFMIIGTVLFGISSVMCGLSTSFLMLVLFRLIQGVAAAMMSCVLPCMIIHMLPVDRKGLGLSVMGASSGVALILGPSLGGFITSYLGWNWIFFINVPICLAIILLTMKYIPRDESSDRKKDPTLVGGVSALIFIGALLMITEDMGDPDLNQIETILCAVLIVISLPVLIWSIRRDSARAVIAPKMLLNKEYLIIGASFLLCTMIVSGAQYLLPFLMQGLWHMSSDEYGLYLTIVSVAMVSIVLPVGNLCDKYGCKYPSVAAILLRSGFCIGMLLILLLDPMNFIWIVPAFILFGMSHAFSGTAQPTRMIHHATPGYEDEASTMMLVINYVASALGCVLFVVVFDIASKGIDVVQDYYITGFTAAMWFALVLLAIAMVCTLSVKNKIVRKE
;
A
#
# COMPACT_ATOMS: atom_id res chain seq x y z
N MET A 1 -2.65 -24.42 -28.77
CA MET A 1 -3.52 -23.23 -28.81
C MET A 1 -4.83 -23.60 -28.09
N LYS A 2 -4.89 -23.50 -26.76
CA LYS A 2 -6.12 -23.67 -25.99
C LYS A 2 -6.85 -22.33 -25.90
N ASN A 3 -8.16 -22.39 -26.10
CA ASN A 3 -9.13 -21.31 -26.27
C ASN A 3 -8.92 -20.10 -25.34
N LYS A 4 -8.69 -18.93 -25.95
CA LYS A 4 -8.66 -17.60 -25.30
C LYS A 4 -10.06 -17.10 -24.86
N GLY A 5 -11.07 -17.96 -24.79
CA GLY A 5 -12.46 -17.60 -24.53
C GLY A 5 -13.21 -18.48 -23.55
N GLU A 6 -12.56 -19.39 -22.83
CA GLU A 6 -13.27 -20.16 -21.81
C GLU A 6 -13.60 -19.26 -20.61
N ALA A 7 -14.89 -19.16 -20.32
CA ALA A 7 -15.40 -18.49 -19.15
C ALA A 7 -14.75 -19.06 -17.88
N LEU A 8 -14.37 -18.18 -16.95
CA LEU A 8 -13.81 -18.60 -15.66
C LEU A 8 -14.81 -19.54 -14.96
N PRO A 9 -14.35 -20.66 -14.37
CA PRO A 9 -15.22 -21.47 -13.53
C PRO A 9 -15.92 -20.57 -12.49
N PRO A 10 -17.20 -20.78 -12.22
CA PRO A 10 -17.96 -19.88 -11.30
C PRO A 10 -17.31 -19.69 -9.95
N GLY A 11 -16.62 -20.72 -9.44
CA GLY A 11 -15.85 -20.62 -8.19
C GLY A 11 -14.65 -19.65 -8.28
N CYS A 12 -13.89 -19.67 -9.38
CA CYS A 12 -12.76 -18.76 -9.58
C CYS A 12 -13.20 -17.31 -9.73
N LEU A 13 -14.35 -17.06 -10.40
CA LEU A 13 -14.89 -15.72 -10.52
C LEU A 13 -15.26 -15.16 -9.15
N MET A 14 -15.91 -15.96 -8.30
CA MET A 14 -16.30 -15.51 -6.96
C MET A 14 -15.08 -15.26 -6.05
N VAL A 15 -14.02 -16.03 -6.19
CA VAL A 15 -12.73 -15.75 -5.51
C VAL A 15 -12.18 -14.38 -5.94
N LEU A 16 -12.21 -14.06 -7.23
CA LEU A 16 -11.78 -12.74 -7.73
C LEU A 16 -12.67 -11.60 -7.21
N VAL A 17 -13.97 -11.83 -7.09
CA VAL A 17 -14.92 -10.85 -6.50
C VAL A 17 -14.59 -10.62 -5.02
N ILE A 18 -14.31 -11.67 -4.24
CA ILE A 18 -13.92 -11.54 -2.84
C ILE A 18 -12.62 -10.75 -2.72
N ILE A 19 -11.61 -11.07 -3.55
CA ILE A 19 -10.34 -10.34 -3.59
C ILE A 19 -10.56 -8.88 -3.94
N PHE A 20 -11.40 -8.60 -4.95
CA PHE A 20 -11.73 -7.23 -5.34
C PHE A 20 -12.37 -6.44 -4.20
N LEU A 21 -13.43 -6.99 -3.57
CA LEU A 21 -14.14 -6.31 -2.49
C LEU A 21 -13.27 -6.10 -1.25
N ALA A 22 -12.46 -7.10 -0.88
CA ALA A 22 -11.59 -6.98 0.29
C ALA A 22 -10.44 -5.99 0.05
N SER A 23 -9.87 -5.94 -1.15
CA SER A 23 -8.86 -4.92 -1.51
C SER A 23 -9.50 -3.54 -1.66
N LEU A 24 -10.74 -3.47 -2.15
CA LEU A 24 -11.48 -2.21 -2.32
C LEU A 24 -11.75 -1.56 -0.97
N ILE A 25 -12.23 -2.33 0.01
CA ILE A 25 -12.56 -1.79 1.34
C ILE A 25 -11.32 -1.26 2.06
N ASP A 26 -10.17 -1.95 1.93
CA ASP A 26 -8.89 -1.51 2.49
C ASP A 26 -8.45 -0.17 1.87
N GLY A 27 -8.49 -0.05 0.55
CA GLY A 27 -8.15 1.18 -0.16
C GLY A 27 -9.14 2.32 0.04
N LEU A 28 -10.45 2.01 0.08
CA LEU A 28 -11.49 3.01 0.36
C LEU A 28 -11.35 3.58 1.77
N ASP A 29 -11.20 2.70 2.77
CA ASP A 29 -11.07 3.12 4.17
C ASP A 29 -9.88 4.08 4.36
N ALA A 30 -8.74 3.77 3.73
CA ALA A 30 -7.58 4.64 3.78
C ALA A 30 -7.81 6.01 3.10
N SER A 31 -8.49 6.04 1.94
CA SER A 31 -8.66 7.26 1.14
C SER A 31 -9.85 8.14 1.59
N ILE A 32 -10.95 7.54 2.03
CA ILE A 32 -12.14 8.26 2.51
C ILE A 32 -11.82 9.01 3.81
N VAL A 33 -11.15 8.35 4.75
CA VAL A 33 -10.86 8.94 6.08
C VAL A 33 -9.96 10.17 5.96
N THR A 34 -8.99 10.18 5.05
CA THR A 34 -8.12 11.35 4.83
C THR A 34 -8.89 12.61 4.45
N VAL A 35 -9.96 12.47 3.68
CA VAL A 35 -10.82 13.61 3.31
C VAL A 35 -11.64 14.13 4.49
N ALA A 36 -12.01 13.26 5.41
CA ALA A 36 -12.81 13.59 6.58
C ALA A 36 -12.01 14.15 7.77
N LEU A 37 -10.66 14.05 7.75
CA LEU A 37 -9.81 14.49 8.87
C LEU A 37 -10.08 15.91 9.36
N PRO A 38 -10.22 16.94 8.49
CA PRO A 38 -10.51 18.30 8.95
C PRO A 38 -11.84 18.40 9.71
N THR A 39 -12.87 17.67 9.26
CA THR A 39 -14.19 17.65 9.92
C THR A 39 -14.12 16.92 11.26
N ILE A 40 -13.39 15.80 11.31
CA ILE A 40 -13.15 15.04 12.55
C ILE A 40 -12.39 15.92 13.57
N ALA A 41 -11.36 16.65 13.12
CA ALA A 41 -10.61 17.56 13.99
C ALA A 41 -11.50 18.65 14.59
N THR A 42 -12.39 19.22 13.77
CA THR A 42 -13.35 20.25 14.22
C THR A 42 -14.36 19.69 15.22
N ASP A 43 -14.91 18.49 14.95
CA ASP A 43 -15.93 17.86 15.80
C ASP A 43 -15.40 17.47 17.20
N PHE A 44 -14.13 17.06 17.27
CA PHE A 44 -13.49 16.69 18.56
C PHE A 44 -12.69 17.81 19.20
N ASP A 45 -12.68 19.02 18.59
CA ASP A 45 -11.91 20.20 19.07
C ASP A 45 -10.43 19.87 19.32
N ILE A 46 -9.79 19.23 18.30
CA ILE A 46 -8.37 18.85 18.33
C ILE A 46 -7.60 19.54 17.20
N TRP A 47 -6.27 19.58 17.33
CA TRP A 47 -5.42 20.06 16.26
C TRP A 47 -5.50 19.15 15.03
N ILE A 48 -5.36 19.75 13.83
CA ILE A 48 -5.36 18.99 12.57
C ILE A 48 -4.24 17.95 12.55
N SER A 49 -3.07 18.30 13.11
CA SER A 49 -1.94 17.36 13.30
C SER A 49 -2.35 16.10 14.06
N ASP A 50 -3.07 16.27 15.17
CA ASP A 50 -3.50 15.15 16.01
C ASP A 50 -4.49 14.23 15.28
N SER A 51 -5.28 14.79 14.37
CA SER A 51 -6.24 14.00 13.59
C SER A 51 -5.58 12.95 12.69
N SER A 52 -4.29 13.12 12.35
CA SER A 52 -3.50 12.16 11.58
C SER A 52 -3.44 10.79 12.26
N TRP A 53 -3.51 10.73 13.59
CA TRP A 53 -3.53 9.50 14.38
C TRP A 53 -4.66 8.55 13.98
N VAL A 54 -5.77 9.07 13.46
CA VAL A 54 -6.89 8.25 12.97
C VAL A 54 -6.47 7.36 11.78
N VAL A 55 -5.64 7.87 10.89
CA VAL A 55 -5.10 7.10 9.75
C VAL A 55 -3.88 6.30 10.17
N PHE A 56 -2.98 6.93 10.89
CA PHE A 56 -1.67 6.41 11.22
C PHE A 56 -1.75 5.12 12.06
N VAL A 57 -2.53 5.11 13.13
CA VAL A 57 -2.67 3.94 14.01
C VAL A 57 -3.21 2.71 13.27
N TYR A 58 -4.10 2.93 12.30
CA TYR A 58 -4.62 1.89 11.43
C TYR A 58 -3.52 1.29 10.55
N VAL A 59 -2.73 2.14 9.87
CA VAL A 59 -1.65 1.70 8.97
C VAL A 59 -0.55 0.98 9.75
N VAL A 60 -0.16 1.49 10.92
CA VAL A 60 0.84 0.86 11.79
C VAL A 60 0.38 -0.54 12.23
N ALA A 61 -0.85 -0.66 12.73
CA ALA A 61 -1.39 -1.95 13.15
C ALA A 61 -1.46 -2.95 11.98
N LEU A 62 -1.91 -2.50 10.82
CA LEU A 62 -1.98 -3.31 9.61
C LEU A 62 -0.59 -3.80 9.21
N ALA A 63 0.36 -2.90 8.99
CA ALA A 63 1.70 -3.22 8.49
C ALA A 63 2.49 -4.12 9.47
N ALA A 64 2.44 -3.80 10.76
CA ALA A 64 3.17 -4.53 11.80
C ALA A 64 2.67 -5.98 11.97
N LEU A 65 1.37 -6.21 11.77
CA LEU A 65 0.76 -7.53 11.94
C LEU A 65 0.73 -8.39 10.67
N LEU A 66 0.98 -7.81 9.48
CA LEU A 66 0.95 -8.55 8.22
C LEU A 66 1.85 -9.80 8.23
N LEU A 67 3.10 -9.66 8.68
CA LEU A 67 4.07 -10.77 8.68
C LEU A 67 3.63 -11.92 9.60
N PRO A 68 3.37 -11.70 10.91
CA PRO A 68 2.97 -12.78 11.81
C PRO A 68 1.62 -13.40 11.39
N MET A 69 0.66 -12.60 10.96
CA MET A 69 -0.66 -13.08 10.54
C MET A 69 -0.58 -13.84 9.21
N GLY A 70 0.23 -13.38 8.25
CA GLY A 70 0.45 -14.10 6.99
C GLY A 70 1.04 -15.49 7.20
N LYS A 71 1.99 -15.63 8.12
CA LYS A 71 2.52 -16.92 8.52
C LYS A 71 1.48 -17.85 9.14
N MET A 72 0.59 -17.27 9.97
CA MET A 72 -0.52 -18.01 10.59
C MET A 72 -1.60 -18.40 9.57
N ALA A 73 -1.92 -17.52 8.65
CA ALA A 73 -2.93 -17.73 7.61
C ALA A 73 -2.53 -18.85 6.63
N LYS A 74 -1.24 -18.89 6.24
CA LYS A 74 -0.67 -19.94 5.38
C LYS A 74 -0.90 -21.34 5.90
N ASN A 75 -1.02 -21.53 7.20
CA ASN A 75 -1.22 -22.82 7.85
C ASN A 75 -2.68 -23.30 7.76
N ASN A 76 -3.23 -23.37 6.56
CA ASN A 76 -4.60 -23.82 6.25
C ASN A 76 -5.69 -23.07 7.04
N ARG A 77 -5.58 -21.74 7.15
CA ARG A 77 -6.54 -20.91 7.88
C ARG A 77 -7.07 -19.73 7.04
N ILE A 78 -7.02 -19.86 5.72
CA ILE A 78 -7.41 -18.79 4.78
C ILE A 78 -8.85 -18.32 5.02
N LYS A 79 -9.80 -19.27 5.03
CA LYS A 79 -11.22 -18.96 5.26
C LYS A 79 -11.47 -18.34 6.63
N LYS A 80 -10.86 -18.91 7.66
CA LYS A 80 -11.01 -18.45 9.05
C LYS A 80 -10.49 -17.02 9.22
N PHE A 81 -9.31 -16.71 8.68
CA PHE A 81 -8.73 -15.37 8.75
C PHE A 81 -9.57 -14.35 7.98
N MET A 82 -10.04 -14.70 6.78
CA MET A 82 -10.92 -13.83 6.00
C MET A 82 -12.21 -13.53 6.77
N ILE A 83 -12.90 -14.54 7.31
CA ILE A 83 -14.17 -14.34 8.03
C ILE A 83 -13.96 -13.54 9.31
N ILE A 84 -12.99 -13.94 10.17
CA ILE A 84 -12.76 -13.25 11.45
C ILE A 84 -12.28 -11.82 11.20
N GLY A 85 -11.35 -11.62 10.25
CA GLY A 85 -10.89 -10.30 9.87
C GLY A 85 -12.03 -9.41 9.38
N THR A 86 -12.87 -9.90 8.46
CA THR A 86 -14.00 -9.11 7.94
C THR A 86 -15.04 -8.80 9.00
N VAL A 87 -15.37 -9.75 9.90
CA VAL A 87 -16.29 -9.52 11.02
C VAL A 87 -15.73 -8.45 11.97
N LEU A 88 -14.46 -8.59 12.34
CA LEU A 88 -13.80 -7.64 13.23
C LEU A 88 -13.70 -6.25 12.59
N PHE A 89 -13.42 -6.17 11.27
CA PHE A 89 -13.39 -4.93 10.50
C PHE A 89 -14.77 -4.25 10.48
N GLY A 90 -15.83 -5.02 10.22
CA GLY A 90 -17.21 -4.50 10.23
C GLY A 90 -17.64 -3.98 11.61
N ILE A 91 -17.34 -4.73 12.68
CA ILE A 91 -17.65 -4.30 14.05
C ILE A 91 -16.86 -3.04 14.43
N SER A 92 -15.55 -3.02 14.17
CA SER A 92 -14.73 -1.84 14.48
C SER A 92 -15.15 -0.63 13.65
N SER A 93 -15.56 -0.81 12.40
CA SER A 93 -16.14 0.26 11.56
C SER A 93 -17.41 0.85 12.20
N VAL A 94 -18.33 0.02 12.67
CA VAL A 94 -19.52 0.51 13.38
C VAL A 94 -19.11 1.30 14.62
N MET A 95 -18.18 0.79 15.40
CA MET A 95 -17.70 1.46 16.62
C MET A 95 -16.94 2.75 16.33
N CYS A 96 -16.19 2.84 15.22
CA CYS A 96 -15.61 4.10 14.75
C CYS A 96 -16.70 5.14 14.43
N GLY A 97 -17.74 4.73 13.69
CA GLY A 97 -18.86 5.61 13.37
C GLY A 97 -19.71 6.02 14.59
N LEU A 98 -19.70 5.25 15.67
CA LEU A 98 -20.40 5.56 16.93
C LEU A 98 -19.48 6.23 17.99
N SER A 99 -18.24 6.55 17.66
CA SER A 99 -17.31 7.12 18.62
C SER A 99 -17.73 8.52 19.08
N THR A 100 -17.73 8.74 20.39
CA THR A 100 -18.08 9.99 21.04
C THR A 100 -16.89 10.75 21.58
N SER A 101 -15.68 10.19 21.44
CA SER A 101 -14.42 10.83 21.79
C SER A 101 -13.32 10.45 20.80
N PHE A 102 -12.34 11.32 20.65
CA PHE A 102 -11.20 11.08 19.77
C PHE A 102 -10.42 9.82 20.15
N LEU A 103 -10.15 9.62 21.45
CA LEU A 103 -9.46 8.42 21.93
C LEU A 103 -10.23 7.13 21.59
N MET A 104 -11.55 7.15 21.70
CA MET A 104 -12.42 6.02 21.32
C MET A 104 -12.27 5.71 19.82
N LEU A 105 -12.27 6.74 18.96
CA LEU A 105 -12.06 6.60 17.54
C LEU A 105 -10.69 5.96 17.22
N VAL A 106 -9.61 6.48 17.82
CA VAL A 106 -8.25 5.96 17.63
C VAL A 106 -8.12 4.50 18.09
N LEU A 107 -8.71 4.12 19.21
CA LEU A 107 -8.69 2.74 19.71
C LEU A 107 -9.43 1.78 18.75
N PHE A 108 -10.58 2.18 18.21
CA PHE A 108 -11.29 1.35 17.24
C PHE A 108 -10.59 1.32 15.88
N ARG A 109 -9.89 2.37 15.48
CA ARG A 109 -8.99 2.37 14.31
C ARG A 109 -7.83 1.39 14.47
N LEU A 110 -7.26 1.27 15.68
CA LEU A 110 -6.25 0.25 15.96
C LEU A 110 -6.81 -1.17 15.74
N ILE A 111 -8.01 -1.45 16.27
CA ILE A 111 -8.68 -2.74 16.10
C ILE A 111 -9.02 -3.00 14.62
N GLN A 112 -9.44 -1.97 13.91
CA GLN A 112 -9.73 -2.04 12.48
C GLN A 112 -8.45 -2.34 11.66
N GLY A 113 -7.30 -1.77 12.04
CA GLY A 113 -5.99 -2.09 11.45
C GLY A 113 -5.57 -3.55 11.67
N VAL A 114 -5.83 -4.11 12.87
CA VAL A 114 -5.64 -5.53 13.15
C VAL A 114 -6.52 -6.40 12.23
N ALA A 115 -7.77 -6.02 12.07
CA ALA A 115 -8.72 -6.71 11.20
C ALA A 115 -8.31 -6.66 9.72
N ALA A 116 -7.86 -5.49 9.27
CA ALA A 116 -7.33 -5.30 7.93
C ALA A 116 -6.08 -6.17 7.67
N ALA A 117 -5.17 -6.29 8.64
CA ALA A 117 -4.02 -7.17 8.53
C ALA A 117 -4.42 -8.64 8.33
N MET A 118 -5.47 -9.10 9.05
CA MET A 118 -6.02 -10.45 8.87
C MET A 118 -6.62 -10.67 7.49
N MET A 119 -7.30 -9.67 6.92
CA MET A 119 -7.88 -9.75 5.58
C MET A 119 -6.80 -9.68 4.51
N SER A 120 -5.95 -8.67 4.56
CA SER A 120 -4.97 -8.37 3.51
C SER A 120 -3.90 -9.45 3.37
N CYS A 121 -3.45 -10.08 4.46
CA CYS A 121 -2.47 -11.16 4.40
C CYS A 121 -2.99 -12.43 3.69
N VAL A 122 -4.31 -12.61 3.61
CA VAL A 122 -4.95 -13.79 2.98
C VAL A 122 -5.11 -13.60 1.48
N LEU A 123 -5.23 -12.37 0.98
CA LEU A 123 -5.53 -12.10 -0.43
C LEU A 123 -4.50 -12.73 -1.41
N PRO A 124 -3.19 -12.54 -1.22
CA PRO A 124 -2.20 -13.21 -2.07
C PRO A 124 -2.25 -14.73 -1.93
N CYS A 125 -2.51 -15.27 -0.73
CA CYS A 125 -2.65 -16.71 -0.51
C CYS A 125 -3.84 -17.27 -1.30
N MET A 126 -4.97 -16.55 -1.35
CA MET A 126 -6.12 -16.94 -2.18
C MET A 126 -5.76 -16.98 -3.66
N ILE A 127 -4.99 -16.00 -4.16
CA ILE A 127 -4.52 -15.98 -5.55
C ILE A 127 -3.65 -17.20 -5.84
N ILE A 128 -2.73 -17.54 -4.94
CA ILE A 128 -1.76 -18.63 -5.14
C ILE A 128 -2.44 -20.00 -5.09
N HIS A 129 -3.37 -20.22 -4.15
CA HIS A 129 -3.93 -21.54 -3.88
C HIS A 129 -5.29 -21.79 -4.56
N MET A 130 -6.07 -20.76 -4.89
CA MET A 130 -7.42 -20.92 -5.40
C MET A 130 -7.58 -20.57 -6.88
N LEU A 131 -6.61 -19.87 -7.48
CA LEU A 131 -6.63 -19.56 -8.90
C LEU A 131 -5.69 -20.50 -9.69
N PRO A 132 -6.08 -20.89 -10.92
CA PRO A 132 -5.19 -21.60 -11.83
C PRO A 132 -3.89 -20.84 -12.09
N VAL A 133 -2.79 -21.55 -12.34
CA VAL A 133 -1.45 -20.96 -12.53
C VAL A 133 -1.44 -19.87 -13.61
N ASP A 134 -2.20 -20.08 -14.69
CA ASP A 134 -2.34 -19.16 -15.82
C ASP A 134 -3.24 -17.94 -15.54
N ARG A 135 -3.87 -17.87 -14.37
CA ARG A 135 -4.77 -16.79 -13.93
C ARG A 135 -4.30 -16.03 -12.69
N LYS A 136 -3.13 -16.38 -12.15
CA LYS A 136 -2.56 -15.68 -10.96
C LYS A 136 -2.24 -14.22 -11.27
N GLY A 137 -1.75 -13.90 -12.47
CA GLY A 137 -1.55 -12.53 -12.93
C GLY A 137 -2.85 -11.71 -12.97
N LEU A 138 -3.96 -12.34 -13.39
CA LEU A 138 -5.29 -11.72 -13.34
C LEU A 138 -5.71 -11.41 -11.89
N GLY A 139 -5.46 -12.32 -10.94
CA GLY A 139 -5.74 -12.10 -9.52
C GLY A 139 -5.01 -10.86 -8.96
N LEU A 140 -3.72 -10.72 -9.25
CA LEU A 140 -2.93 -9.56 -8.85
C LEU A 140 -3.38 -8.26 -9.55
N SER A 141 -3.79 -8.37 -10.83
CA SER A 141 -4.35 -7.23 -11.56
C SER A 141 -5.69 -6.77 -10.97
N VAL A 142 -6.52 -7.70 -10.49
CA VAL A 142 -7.79 -7.39 -9.81
C VAL A 142 -7.52 -6.67 -8.49
N MET A 143 -6.51 -7.06 -7.71
CA MET A 143 -6.09 -6.32 -6.52
C MET A 143 -5.66 -4.89 -6.88
N GLY A 144 -4.81 -4.73 -7.90
CA GLY A 144 -4.37 -3.42 -8.36
C GLY A 144 -5.52 -2.55 -8.89
N ALA A 145 -6.45 -3.14 -9.63
CA ALA A 145 -7.62 -2.43 -10.14
C ALA A 145 -8.53 -1.94 -9.00
N SER A 146 -8.75 -2.76 -7.96
CA SER A 146 -9.57 -2.36 -6.81
C SER A 146 -8.95 -1.19 -6.05
N SER A 147 -7.62 -1.17 -5.90
CA SER A 147 -6.92 -0.02 -5.30
C SER A 147 -7.09 1.26 -6.14
N GLY A 148 -7.04 1.14 -7.48
CA GLY A 148 -7.31 2.27 -8.36
C GLY A 148 -8.75 2.79 -8.26
N VAL A 149 -9.74 1.89 -8.17
CA VAL A 149 -11.15 2.25 -7.95
C VAL A 149 -11.31 2.94 -6.59
N ALA A 150 -10.65 2.44 -5.54
CA ALA A 150 -10.67 3.05 -4.22
C ALA A 150 -10.12 4.50 -4.22
N LEU A 151 -9.04 4.74 -4.96
CA LEU A 151 -8.44 6.07 -5.11
C LEU A 151 -9.35 7.06 -5.86
N ILE A 152 -10.17 6.58 -6.80
CA ILE A 152 -11.16 7.41 -7.50
C ILE A 152 -12.35 7.70 -6.59
N LEU A 153 -12.92 6.64 -6.01
CA LEU A 153 -14.14 6.73 -5.24
C LEU A 153 -13.94 7.36 -3.86
N GLY A 154 -12.75 7.15 -3.24
CA GLY A 154 -12.48 7.59 -1.88
C GLY A 154 -12.70 9.08 -1.66
N PRO A 155 -11.98 9.97 -2.36
CA PRO A 155 -12.18 11.41 -2.19
C PRO A 155 -13.58 11.88 -2.55
N SER A 156 -14.16 11.37 -3.65
CA SER A 156 -15.50 11.77 -4.10
C SER A 156 -16.59 11.34 -3.14
N LEU A 157 -16.58 10.04 -2.74
CA LEU A 157 -17.55 9.53 -1.76
C LEU A 157 -17.31 10.12 -0.38
N GLY A 158 -16.04 10.26 0.03
CA GLY A 158 -15.66 10.82 1.32
C GLY A 158 -16.13 12.26 1.47
N GLY A 159 -15.88 13.09 0.48
CA GLY A 159 -16.35 14.49 0.45
C GLY A 159 -17.87 14.57 0.48
N PHE A 160 -18.57 13.83 -0.39
CA PHE A 160 -20.02 13.80 -0.44
C PHE A 160 -20.63 13.32 0.89
N ILE A 161 -20.17 12.17 1.40
CA ILE A 161 -20.70 11.60 2.65
C ILE A 161 -20.45 12.54 3.83
N THR A 162 -19.25 13.08 3.95
CA THR A 162 -18.87 13.97 5.07
C THR A 162 -19.71 15.24 5.03
N SER A 163 -19.94 15.83 3.85
CA SER A 163 -20.68 17.08 3.72
C SER A 163 -22.19 16.93 3.96
N TYR A 164 -22.81 15.83 3.55
CA TYR A 164 -24.28 15.66 3.60
C TYR A 164 -24.78 14.78 4.73
N LEU A 165 -23.99 13.78 5.17
CA LEU A 165 -24.40 12.80 6.18
C LEU A 165 -23.57 12.88 7.46
N GLY A 166 -22.42 13.54 7.41
CA GLY A 166 -21.43 13.58 8.49
C GLY A 166 -20.35 12.52 8.36
N TRP A 167 -19.17 12.79 8.99
CA TRP A 167 -18.00 11.91 8.90
C TRP A 167 -18.25 10.48 9.43
N ASN A 168 -19.15 10.29 10.35
CA ASN A 168 -19.48 8.97 10.93
C ASN A 168 -19.89 7.95 9.85
N TRP A 169 -20.59 8.40 8.81
CA TRP A 169 -21.11 7.55 7.75
C TRP A 169 -20.00 6.99 6.83
N ILE A 170 -18.81 7.58 6.81
CA ILE A 170 -17.69 7.01 6.07
C ILE A 170 -17.28 5.63 6.60
N PHE A 171 -17.51 5.36 7.88
CA PHE A 171 -17.27 4.06 8.50
C PHE A 171 -18.44 3.09 8.27
N PHE A 172 -19.69 3.57 8.31
CA PHE A 172 -20.85 2.69 8.09
C PHE A 172 -20.93 2.11 6.69
N ILE A 173 -20.39 2.77 5.66
CA ILE A 173 -20.33 2.25 4.29
C ILE A 173 -19.56 0.94 4.18
N ASN A 174 -18.65 0.66 5.11
CA ASN A 174 -17.89 -0.57 5.15
C ASN A 174 -18.73 -1.79 5.52
N VAL A 175 -19.82 -1.60 6.30
CA VAL A 175 -20.63 -2.68 6.85
C VAL A 175 -21.31 -3.54 5.77
N PRO A 176 -22.01 -2.97 4.77
CA PRO A 176 -22.60 -3.77 3.70
C PRO A 176 -21.57 -4.51 2.86
N ILE A 177 -20.38 -3.92 2.65
CA ILE A 177 -19.30 -4.57 1.91
C ILE A 177 -18.75 -5.75 2.71
N CYS A 178 -18.54 -5.59 4.03
CA CYS A 178 -18.15 -6.67 4.92
C CYS A 178 -19.15 -7.82 4.91
N LEU A 179 -20.43 -7.52 4.96
CA LEU A 179 -21.48 -8.54 4.91
C LEU A 179 -21.43 -9.33 3.59
N ALA A 180 -21.24 -8.65 2.47
CA ALA A 180 -21.08 -9.30 1.17
C ALA A 180 -19.84 -10.22 1.14
N ILE A 181 -18.68 -9.76 1.64
CA ILE A 181 -17.45 -10.56 1.72
C ILE A 181 -17.66 -11.80 2.58
N ILE A 182 -18.32 -11.67 3.76
CA ILE A 182 -18.59 -12.81 4.65
C ILE A 182 -19.47 -13.85 3.95
N LEU A 183 -20.59 -13.43 3.35
CA LEU A 183 -21.50 -14.34 2.67
C LEU A 183 -20.85 -15.07 1.50
N LEU A 184 -20.09 -14.35 0.68
CA LEU A 184 -19.35 -14.94 -0.44
C LEU A 184 -18.25 -15.89 0.06
N THR A 185 -17.50 -15.51 1.09
CA THR A 185 -16.45 -16.36 1.68
C THR A 185 -17.03 -17.64 2.28
N MET A 186 -18.14 -17.54 3.00
CA MET A 186 -18.81 -18.72 3.56
C MET A 186 -19.24 -19.70 2.48
N LYS A 187 -19.76 -19.21 1.35
CA LYS A 187 -20.33 -20.02 0.27
C LYS A 187 -19.27 -20.58 -0.68
N TYR A 188 -18.25 -19.80 -1.07
CA TYR A 188 -17.35 -20.14 -2.18
C TYR A 188 -15.94 -20.54 -1.74
N ILE A 189 -15.48 -20.16 -0.54
CA ILE A 189 -14.16 -20.57 -0.06
C ILE A 189 -14.26 -21.93 0.63
N PRO A 190 -13.42 -22.92 0.26
CA PRO A 190 -13.38 -24.23 0.91
C PRO A 190 -13.18 -24.11 2.42
N ARG A 191 -13.59 -25.13 3.16
CA ARG A 191 -13.28 -25.19 4.59
C ARG A 191 -11.77 -25.38 4.79
N ASP A 192 -11.25 -24.68 5.80
CA ASP A 192 -9.87 -24.88 6.20
C ASP A 192 -9.66 -26.32 6.70
N GLU A 193 -8.59 -26.95 6.25
CA GLU A 193 -8.16 -28.24 6.74
C GLU A 193 -7.52 -28.12 8.13
N SER A 194 -7.13 -29.28 8.72
CA SER A 194 -6.44 -29.28 10.01
C SER A 194 -5.13 -28.49 9.96
N SER A 195 -5.02 -27.48 10.81
CA SER A 195 -3.81 -26.63 10.90
C SER A 195 -2.81 -27.20 11.91
N ASP A 196 -1.54 -27.24 11.54
CA ASP A 196 -0.46 -27.62 12.44
C ASP A 196 0.08 -26.39 13.20
N ARG A 197 -0.34 -26.23 14.45
CA ARG A 197 0.09 -25.10 15.31
C ARG A 197 1.61 -25.04 15.53
N LYS A 198 2.34 -26.14 15.30
CA LYS A 198 3.80 -26.16 15.39
C LYS A 198 4.46 -25.33 14.29
N LYS A 199 3.73 -24.99 13.24
CA LYS A 199 4.19 -24.13 12.14
C LYS A 199 3.86 -22.65 12.34
N ASP A 200 3.09 -22.32 13.37
CA ASP A 200 2.81 -20.91 13.70
C ASP A 200 4.11 -20.17 14.12
N PRO A 201 4.21 -18.86 13.88
CA PRO A 201 5.40 -18.10 14.27
C PRO A 201 5.63 -18.19 15.77
N THR A 202 6.90 -18.12 16.19
CA THR A 202 7.23 -18.02 17.61
C THR A 202 6.68 -16.71 18.14
N LEU A 203 6.15 -16.70 19.37
CA LEU A 203 5.63 -15.48 20.01
C LEU A 203 6.69 -14.37 19.98
N VAL A 204 7.94 -14.73 20.30
CA VAL A 204 9.06 -13.78 20.30
C VAL A 204 9.31 -13.20 18.92
N GLY A 205 9.30 -14.04 17.86
CA GLY A 205 9.47 -13.57 16.48
C GLY A 205 8.31 -12.68 16.01
N GLY A 206 7.07 -13.04 16.36
CA GLY A 206 5.90 -12.23 16.02
C GLY A 206 5.90 -10.88 16.72
N VAL A 207 6.15 -10.85 18.01
CA VAL A 207 6.20 -9.61 18.82
C VAL A 207 7.38 -8.72 18.41
N SER A 208 8.56 -9.30 18.16
CA SER A 208 9.71 -8.49 17.74
C SER A 208 9.51 -7.90 16.34
N ALA A 209 8.87 -8.61 15.41
CA ALA A 209 8.52 -8.07 14.11
C ALA A 209 7.49 -6.93 14.21
N LEU A 210 6.48 -7.09 15.07
CA LEU A 210 5.47 -6.07 15.35
C LEU A 210 6.12 -4.80 15.92
N ILE A 211 6.97 -4.94 16.93
CA ILE A 211 7.66 -3.79 17.56
C ILE A 211 8.59 -3.12 16.54
N PHE A 212 9.35 -3.91 15.76
CA PHE A 212 10.28 -3.36 14.77
C PHE A 212 9.57 -2.55 13.69
N ILE A 213 8.52 -3.12 13.07
CA ILE A 213 7.77 -2.44 12.00
C ILE A 213 6.99 -1.26 12.58
N GLY A 214 6.35 -1.44 13.73
CA GLY A 214 5.60 -0.37 14.39
C GLY A 214 6.50 0.81 14.76
N ALA A 215 7.63 0.57 15.41
CA ALA A 215 8.58 1.62 15.78
C ALA A 215 9.21 2.28 14.53
N LEU A 216 9.48 1.51 13.47
CA LEU A 216 9.98 2.06 12.20
C LEU A 216 8.97 3.03 11.57
N LEU A 217 7.69 2.69 11.59
CA LEU A 217 6.64 3.55 11.08
C LEU A 217 6.41 4.78 11.98
N MET A 218 6.43 4.61 13.29
CA MET A 218 6.28 5.73 14.23
C MET A 218 7.42 6.75 14.09
N ILE A 219 8.68 6.31 13.99
CA ILE A 219 9.79 7.24 13.80
C ILE A 219 9.69 8.02 12.48
N THR A 220 9.04 7.45 11.46
CA THR A 220 8.81 8.16 10.19
C THR A 220 7.73 9.23 10.32
N GLU A 221 6.74 9.06 11.17
CA GLU A 221 5.73 10.10 11.47
C GLU A 221 6.36 11.27 12.22
N ASP A 222 7.13 10.98 13.27
CA ASP A 222 7.84 12.01 14.06
C ASP A 222 8.77 12.89 13.21
N MET A 223 9.45 12.30 12.21
CA MET A 223 10.37 13.06 11.34
C MET A 223 9.67 14.11 10.47
N GLY A 224 8.35 14.01 10.28
CA GLY A 224 7.53 14.98 9.56
C GLY A 224 7.00 16.12 10.44
N ASP A 225 7.18 16.08 11.77
CA ASP A 225 6.69 17.09 12.70
C ASP A 225 7.79 18.11 13.04
N PRO A 226 7.54 19.44 12.84
CA PRO A 226 8.48 20.49 13.23
C PRO A 226 8.75 20.56 14.75
N ASP A 227 7.79 20.16 15.57
CA ASP A 227 7.85 20.14 17.03
C ASP A 227 8.28 18.78 17.59
N LEU A 228 9.19 18.10 16.90
CA LEU A 228 9.75 16.79 17.19
C LEU A 228 9.82 16.48 18.69
N ASN A 229 8.99 15.55 19.15
CA ASN A 229 9.08 15.03 20.51
C ASN A 229 10.32 14.11 20.61
N GLN A 230 11.46 14.70 20.97
CA GLN A 230 12.75 14.00 21.03
C GLN A 230 12.68 12.70 21.86
N ILE A 231 11.80 12.65 22.85
CA ILE A 231 11.62 11.47 23.72
C ILE A 231 10.99 10.33 22.91
N GLU A 232 9.96 10.60 22.12
CA GLU A 232 9.28 9.60 21.29
C GLU A 232 10.20 9.06 20.18
N THR A 233 10.92 9.93 19.51
CA THR A 233 11.92 9.56 18.51
C THR A 233 13.03 8.69 19.08
N ILE A 234 13.57 9.05 20.26
CA ILE A 234 14.58 8.25 20.96
C ILE A 234 14.00 6.89 21.38
N LEU A 235 12.77 6.87 21.91
CA LEU A 235 12.10 5.62 22.29
C LEU A 235 11.93 4.70 21.09
N CYS A 236 11.45 5.21 19.96
CA CYS A 236 11.31 4.44 18.72
C CYS A 236 12.66 3.93 18.22
N ALA A 237 13.70 4.75 18.23
CA ALA A 237 15.05 4.34 17.85
C ALA A 237 15.57 3.20 18.77
N VAL A 238 15.36 3.30 20.07
CA VAL A 238 15.73 2.24 21.03
C VAL A 238 14.93 0.96 20.78
N LEU A 239 13.62 1.06 20.51
CA LEU A 239 12.79 -0.08 20.17
C LEU A 239 13.26 -0.78 18.86
N ILE A 240 13.67 -0.03 17.86
CA ILE A 240 14.25 -0.57 16.62
C ILE A 240 15.56 -1.31 16.91
N VAL A 241 16.47 -0.68 17.68
CA VAL A 241 17.78 -1.24 18.02
C VAL A 241 17.65 -2.53 18.85
N ILE A 242 16.64 -2.63 19.71
CA ILE A 242 16.40 -3.83 20.51
C ILE A 242 15.65 -4.90 19.72
N SER A 243 14.59 -4.53 19.00
CA SER A 243 13.72 -5.49 18.33
C SER A 243 14.36 -6.17 17.12
N LEU A 244 15.23 -5.49 16.37
CA LEU A 244 15.90 -6.04 15.20
C LEU A 244 16.84 -7.22 15.53
N PRO A 245 17.76 -7.11 16.52
CA PRO A 245 18.58 -8.26 16.96
C PRO A 245 17.74 -9.43 17.48
N VAL A 246 16.67 -9.14 18.24
CA VAL A 246 15.76 -10.17 18.75
C VAL A 246 15.03 -10.88 17.61
N LEU A 247 14.59 -10.14 16.60
CA LEU A 247 13.97 -10.69 15.39
C LEU A 247 14.97 -11.58 14.63
N ILE A 248 16.18 -11.10 14.39
CA ILE A 248 17.25 -11.87 13.72
C ILE A 248 17.60 -13.14 14.52
N TRP A 249 17.71 -13.02 15.83
CA TRP A 249 17.95 -14.17 16.70
C TRP A 249 16.81 -15.21 16.63
N SER A 250 15.54 -14.76 16.67
CA SER A 250 14.37 -15.63 16.53
C SER A 250 14.35 -16.36 15.18
N ILE A 251 14.70 -15.67 14.08
CA ILE A 251 14.80 -16.25 12.74
C ILE A 251 15.89 -17.34 12.68
N ARG A 252 17.04 -17.10 13.32
CA ARG A 252 18.15 -18.05 13.33
C ARG A 252 17.91 -19.27 14.22
N ARG A 253 17.23 -19.08 15.37
CA ARG A 253 16.99 -20.14 16.37
C ARG A 253 15.97 -21.17 15.88
N ASP A 254 14.90 -20.75 15.26
CA ASP A 254 13.82 -21.62 14.79
C ASP A 254 13.37 -21.20 13.38
N SER A 255 14.13 -21.65 12.39
CA SER A 255 13.87 -21.29 10.98
C SER A 255 12.52 -21.82 10.45
N ALA A 256 11.98 -22.88 11.03
CA ALA A 256 10.69 -23.45 10.62
C ALA A 256 9.50 -22.58 11.08
N ARG A 257 9.65 -21.93 12.25
CA ARG A 257 8.66 -21.04 12.86
C ARG A 257 9.03 -19.56 12.72
N ALA A 258 10.09 -19.25 11.99
CA ALA A 258 10.51 -17.88 11.76
C ALA A 258 9.40 -17.11 11.02
N VAL A 259 9.19 -15.85 11.38
CA VAL A 259 8.21 -14.95 10.74
C VAL A 259 8.58 -14.73 9.28
N ILE A 260 9.88 -14.66 8.99
CA ILE A 260 10.44 -14.60 7.63
C ILE A 260 11.35 -15.81 7.45
N ALA A 261 11.14 -16.59 6.40
CA ALA A 261 11.99 -17.73 6.12
C ALA A 261 13.43 -17.30 5.79
N PRO A 262 14.48 -17.82 6.49
CA PRO A 262 15.86 -17.42 6.24
C PRO A 262 16.31 -17.63 4.79
N LYS A 263 15.78 -18.68 4.13
CA LYS A 263 16.06 -18.98 2.71
C LYS A 263 15.63 -17.86 1.77
N MET A 264 14.60 -17.09 2.12
CA MET A 264 14.16 -15.95 1.32
C MET A 264 15.11 -14.77 1.45
N LEU A 265 15.64 -14.53 2.65
CA LEU A 265 16.62 -13.47 2.91
C LEU A 265 17.97 -13.77 2.23
N LEU A 266 18.25 -15.03 1.87
CA LEU A 266 19.42 -15.43 1.10
C LEU A 266 19.22 -15.41 -0.42
N ASN A 267 17.96 -15.24 -0.87
CA ASN A 267 17.64 -15.15 -2.30
C ASN A 267 17.92 -13.75 -2.85
N LYS A 268 19.12 -13.59 -3.42
CA LYS A 268 19.60 -12.30 -3.95
C LYS A 268 18.69 -11.72 -5.03
N GLU A 269 18.15 -12.55 -5.94
CA GLU A 269 17.26 -12.08 -6.99
C GLU A 269 15.96 -11.51 -6.41
N TYR A 270 15.38 -12.19 -5.42
CA TYR A 270 14.19 -11.73 -4.71
C TYR A 270 14.43 -10.41 -3.98
N LEU A 271 15.56 -10.28 -3.27
CA LEU A 271 15.92 -9.05 -2.55
C LEU A 271 16.16 -7.87 -3.49
N ILE A 272 16.83 -8.08 -4.63
CA ILE A 272 17.09 -7.03 -5.62
C ILE A 272 15.76 -6.53 -6.24
N ILE A 273 14.84 -7.46 -6.56
CA ILE A 273 13.51 -7.09 -7.08
C ILE A 273 12.72 -6.35 -6.00
N GLY A 274 12.77 -6.84 -4.74
CA GLY A 274 12.15 -6.19 -3.59
C GLY A 274 12.67 -4.77 -3.36
N ALA A 275 13.99 -4.55 -3.50
CA ALA A 275 14.58 -3.22 -3.42
C ALA A 275 14.08 -2.30 -4.55
N SER A 276 13.98 -2.80 -5.78
CA SER A 276 13.38 -2.03 -6.88
C SER A 276 11.92 -1.67 -6.60
N PHE A 277 11.14 -2.61 -6.06
CA PHE A 277 9.74 -2.39 -5.68
C PHE A 277 9.61 -1.35 -4.56
N LEU A 278 10.44 -1.45 -3.51
CA LEU A 278 10.52 -0.50 -2.41
C LEU A 278 10.78 0.92 -2.92
N LEU A 279 11.83 1.11 -3.74
CA LEU A 279 12.19 2.42 -4.29
C LEU A 279 11.05 3.00 -5.15
N CYS A 280 10.45 2.19 -6.01
CA CYS A 280 9.33 2.63 -6.83
C CYS A 280 8.11 3.03 -5.99
N THR A 281 7.78 2.30 -4.93
CA THR A 281 6.66 2.62 -4.04
C THR A 281 6.94 3.88 -3.23
N MET A 282 8.17 4.06 -2.72
CA MET A 282 8.58 5.29 -2.03
C MET A 282 8.32 6.55 -2.88
N ILE A 283 8.68 6.49 -4.16
CA ILE A 283 8.47 7.63 -5.07
C ILE A 283 6.99 7.93 -5.28
N VAL A 284 6.17 6.88 -5.40
CA VAL A 284 4.71 7.07 -5.53
C VAL A 284 4.14 7.76 -4.32
N SER A 285 4.41 7.24 -3.14
CA SER A 285 3.84 7.77 -1.90
C SER A 285 4.37 9.16 -1.57
N GLY A 286 5.67 9.40 -1.76
CA GLY A 286 6.27 10.71 -1.56
C GLY A 286 5.71 11.78 -2.53
N ALA A 287 5.56 11.43 -3.81
CA ALA A 287 4.95 12.33 -4.78
C ALA A 287 3.48 12.60 -4.45
N GLN A 288 2.70 11.56 -4.13
CA GLN A 288 1.28 11.72 -3.75
C GLN A 288 1.11 12.59 -2.50
N TYR A 289 2.02 12.49 -1.54
CA TYR A 289 2.00 13.31 -0.33
C TYR A 289 2.29 14.79 -0.62
N LEU A 290 3.28 15.08 -1.46
CA LEU A 290 3.68 16.45 -1.77
C LEU A 290 2.77 17.16 -2.80
N LEU A 291 2.13 16.42 -3.71
CA LEU A 291 1.30 17.00 -4.78
C LEU A 291 0.21 17.96 -4.29
N PRO A 292 -0.57 17.69 -3.21
CA PRO A 292 -1.56 18.61 -2.69
C PRO A 292 -0.96 19.97 -2.31
N PHE A 293 0.21 19.96 -1.67
CA PHE A 293 0.90 21.19 -1.25
C PHE A 293 1.33 22.02 -2.45
N LEU A 294 1.82 21.39 -3.52
CA LEU A 294 2.14 22.10 -4.75
C LEU A 294 0.88 22.70 -5.40
N MET A 295 -0.19 21.89 -5.54
CA MET A 295 -1.37 22.31 -6.29
C MET A 295 -2.18 23.37 -5.54
N GLN A 296 -2.31 23.25 -4.24
CA GLN A 296 -3.03 24.22 -3.41
C GLN A 296 -2.13 25.40 -3.01
N GLY A 297 -0.86 25.18 -2.69
CA GLY A 297 0.05 26.21 -2.23
C GLY A 297 0.62 27.09 -3.34
N LEU A 298 1.07 26.50 -4.46
CA LEU A 298 1.66 27.26 -5.58
C LEU A 298 0.59 27.72 -6.59
N TRP A 299 -0.33 26.83 -6.98
CA TRP A 299 -1.32 27.11 -8.02
C TRP A 299 -2.68 27.55 -7.47
N HIS A 300 -2.82 27.67 -6.15
CA HIS A 300 -4.05 28.09 -5.45
C HIS A 300 -5.32 27.35 -5.88
N MET A 301 -5.15 26.06 -6.25
CA MET A 301 -6.27 25.21 -6.62
C MET A 301 -7.12 24.86 -5.41
N SER A 302 -8.44 24.80 -5.61
CA SER A 302 -9.34 24.28 -4.58
C SER A 302 -9.16 22.77 -4.39
N SER A 303 -9.59 22.23 -3.25
CA SER A 303 -9.53 20.79 -2.97
C SER A 303 -10.32 19.97 -4.00
N ASP A 304 -11.42 20.53 -4.52
CA ASP A 304 -12.24 19.89 -5.54
C ASP A 304 -11.52 19.81 -6.88
N GLU A 305 -10.84 20.89 -7.30
CA GLU A 305 -10.02 20.91 -8.52
C GLU A 305 -8.87 19.90 -8.42
N TYR A 306 -8.16 19.86 -7.30
CA TYR A 306 -7.14 18.86 -7.03
C TYR A 306 -7.69 17.43 -7.15
N GLY A 307 -8.87 17.18 -6.58
CA GLY A 307 -9.54 15.88 -6.67
C GLY A 307 -9.82 15.45 -8.12
N LEU A 308 -10.22 16.41 -8.99
CA LEU A 308 -10.44 16.14 -10.42
C LEU A 308 -9.14 15.73 -11.13
N TYR A 309 -8.02 16.39 -10.84
CA TYR A 309 -6.72 16.01 -11.41
C TYR A 309 -6.26 14.64 -10.93
N LEU A 310 -6.48 14.27 -9.67
CA LEU A 310 -6.22 12.92 -9.18
C LEU A 310 -7.07 11.85 -9.90
N THR A 311 -8.27 12.20 -10.32
CA THR A 311 -9.12 11.30 -11.10
C THR A 311 -8.46 10.94 -12.44
N ILE A 312 -7.71 11.85 -13.08
CA ILE A 312 -6.94 11.56 -14.29
C ILE A 312 -5.91 10.46 -14.06
N VAL A 313 -5.17 10.53 -12.95
CA VAL A 313 -4.20 9.50 -12.55
C VAL A 313 -4.87 8.14 -12.40
N SER A 314 -5.99 8.13 -11.70
CA SER A 314 -6.73 6.88 -11.40
C SER A 314 -7.37 6.28 -12.66
N VAL A 315 -7.95 7.09 -13.54
CA VAL A 315 -8.50 6.64 -14.83
C VAL A 315 -7.40 6.08 -15.72
N ALA A 316 -6.25 6.75 -15.83
CA ALA A 316 -5.11 6.27 -16.58
C ALA A 316 -4.59 4.93 -16.03
N MET A 317 -4.57 4.76 -14.71
CA MET A 317 -4.19 3.50 -14.05
C MET A 317 -5.17 2.37 -14.38
N VAL A 318 -6.46 2.57 -14.14
CA VAL A 318 -7.49 1.52 -14.29
C VAL A 318 -7.63 1.08 -15.74
N SER A 319 -7.52 2.00 -16.70
CA SER A 319 -7.67 1.69 -18.14
C SER A 319 -6.64 0.70 -18.65
N ILE A 320 -5.44 0.66 -18.08
CA ILE A 320 -4.34 -0.20 -18.57
C ILE A 320 -3.91 -1.32 -17.62
N VAL A 321 -4.41 -1.38 -16.38
CA VAL A 321 -3.97 -2.38 -15.39
C VAL A 321 -4.21 -3.82 -15.86
N LEU A 322 -5.35 -4.11 -16.49
CA LEU A 322 -5.65 -5.43 -17.05
C LEU A 322 -4.78 -5.79 -18.27
N PRO A 323 -4.60 -4.91 -19.28
CA PRO A 323 -3.61 -5.10 -20.33
C PRO A 323 -2.20 -5.39 -19.81
N VAL A 324 -1.75 -4.71 -18.78
CA VAL A 324 -0.43 -4.93 -18.16
C VAL A 324 -0.32 -6.33 -17.56
N GLY A 325 -1.36 -6.83 -16.88
CA GLY A 325 -1.40 -8.21 -16.39
C GLY A 325 -1.20 -9.23 -17.51
N ASN A 326 -1.90 -9.07 -18.64
CA ASN A 326 -1.73 -9.93 -19.83
C ASN A 326 -0.31 -9.83 -20.45
N LEU A 327 0.30 -8.63 -20.40
CA LEU A 327 1.69 -8.43 -20.85
C LEU A 327 2.68 -9.19 -19.96
N CYS A 328 2.49 -9.16 -18.63
CA CYS A 328 3.30 -9.92 -17.68
C CYS A 328 3.21 -11.42 -17.92
N ASP A 329 2.02 -11.94 -18.17
CA ASP A 329 1.80 -13.37 -18.43
C ASP A 329 2.43 -13.81 -19.77
N LYS A 330 2.43 -12.94 -20.80
CA LYS A 330 2.91 -13.26 -22.14
C LYS A 330 4.42 -13.10 -22.32
N TYR A 331 4.99 -12.00 -21.81
CA TYR A 331 6.38 -11.61 -22.08
C TYR A 331 7.26 -11.65 -20.82
N GLY A 332 6.68 -11.99 -19.66
CA GLY A 332 7.33 -11.91 -18.36
C GLY A 332 7.32 -10.49 -17.79
N CYS A 333 7.59 -10.39 -16.51
CA CYS A 333 7.37 -9.15 -15.75
C CYS A 333 8.53 -8.14 -15.83
N LYS A 334 9.70 -8.53 -16.39
CA LYS A 334 10.87 -7.64 -16.46
C LYS A 334 10.60 -6.40 -17.32
N TYR A 335 10.11 -6.58 -18.54
CA TYR A 335 9.87 -5.46 -19.46
C TYR A 335 8.77 -4.51 -18.97
N PRO A 336 7.61 -4.99 -18.46
CA PRO A 336 6.64 -4.13 -17.82
C PRO A 336 7.18 -3.37 -16.60
N SER A 337 8.09 -3.98 -15.80
CA SER A 337 8.74 -3.28 -14.69
C SER A 337 9.68 -2.16 -15.17
N VAL A 338 10.40 -2.37 -16.28
CA VAL A 338 11.21 -1.32 -16.92
C VAL A 338 10.32 -0.20 -17.44
N ALA A 339 9.20 -0.54 -18.10
CA ALA A 339 8.24 0.46 -18.57
C ALA A 339 7.66 1.31 -17.44
N ALA A 340 7.37 0.69 -16.27
CA ALA A 340 6.94 1.43 -15.08
C ALA A 340 7.93 2.51 -14.66
N ILE A 341 9.23 2.16 -14.61
CA ILE A 341 10.30 3.08 -14.23
C ILE A 341 10.44 4.21 -15.25
N LEU A 342 10.43 3.89 -16.55
CA LEU A 342 10.52 4.90 -17.61
C LEU A 342 9.34 5.88 -17.60
N LEU A 343 8.11 5.38 -17.48
CA LEU A 343 6.92 6.21 -17.40
C LEU A 343 6.96 7.14 -16.17
N ARG A 344 7.45 6.64 -15.03
CA ARG A 344 7.61 7.43 -13.81
C ARG A 344 8.73 8.45 -13.93
N SER A 345 9.82 8.11 -14.60
CA SER A 345 10.86 9.09 -14.93
C SER A 345 10.31 10.19 -15.85
N GLY A 346 9.44 9.83 -16.81
CA GLY A 346 8.74 10.79 -17.64
C GLY A 346 7.84 11.74 -16.84
N PHE A 347 7.12 11.23 -15.82
CA PHE A 347 6.38 12.08 -14.89
C PHE A 347 7.29 13.05 -14.14
N CYS A 348 8.39 12.57 -13.53
CA CYS A 348 9.32 13.41 -12.78
C CYS A 348 9.96 14.48 -13.67
N ILE A 349 10.38 14.12 -14.88
CA ILE A 349 10.92 15.08 -15.87
C ILE A 349 9.86 16.08 -16.31
N GLY A 350 8.63 15.63 -16.57
CA GLY A 350 7.52 16.51 -16.91
C GLY A 350 7.24 17.54 -15.84
N MET A 351 7.21 17.12 -14.56
CA MET A 351 7.05 18.04 -13.42
C MET A 351 8.23 19.01 -13.31
N LEU A 352 9.48 18.55 -13.49
CA LEU A 352 10.65 19.43 -13.51
C LEU A 352 10.58 20.48 -14.62
N LEU A 353 10.16 20.08 -15.83
CA LEU A 353 10.03 21.03 -16.95
C LEU A 353 8.97 22.09 -16.65
N ILE A 354 7.83 21.73 -16.06
CA ILE A 354 6.79 22.69 -15.66
C ILE A 354 7.37 23.67 -14.65
N LEU A 355 8.00 23.18 -13.57
CA LEU A 355 8.50 24.01 -12.49
C LEU A 355 9.66 24.94 -12.89
N LEU A 356 10.50 24.49 -13.83
CA LEU A 356 11.71 25.23 -14.23
C LEU A 356 11.49 26.18 -15.41
N LEU A 357 10.55 25.88 -16.34
CA LEU A 357 10.34 26.67 -17.54
C LEU A 357 9.19 27.66 -17.41
N ASP A 358 8.05 27.21 -16.87
CA ASP A 358 6.86 28.03 -16.70
C ASP A 358 6.02 27.52 -15.51
N PRO A 359 6.41 27.84 -14.27
CA PRO A 359 5.79 27.29 -13.08
C PRO A 359 4.32 27.69 -12.89
N MET A 360 3.83 28.73 -13.60
CA MET A 360 2.43 29.15 -13.52
C MET A 360 1.52 28.50 -14.56
N ASN A 361 2.09 27.82 -15.56
CA ASN A 361 1.33 27.17 -16.61
C ASN A 361 1.12 25.67 -16.31
N PHE A 362 0.10 25.37 -15.53
CA PHE A 362 -0.21 24.01 -15.10
C PHE A 362 -0.91 23.13 -16.17
N ILE A 363 -1.12 23.63 -17.40
CA ILE A 363 -1.81 22.85 -18.46
C ILE A 363 -1.05 21.56 -18.80
N TRP A 364 0.27 21.57 -18.66
CA TRP A 364 1.14 20.41 -18.91
C TRP A 364 1.12 19.37 -17.81
N ILE A 365 0.40 19.60 -16.70
CA ILE A 365 0.27 18.62 -15.61
C ILE A 365 -0.55 17.40 -16.05
N VAL A 366 -1.49 17.58 -16.98
CA VAL A 366 -2.35 16.49 -17.46
C VAL A 366 -1.55 15.35 -18.10
N PRO A 367 -0.66 15.59 -19.09
CA PRO A 367 0.23 14.56 -19.62
C PRO A 367 1.12 13.91 -18.55
N ALA A 368 1.64 14.70 -17.59
CA ALA A 368 2.45 14.17 -16.50
C ALA A 368 1.63 13.23 -15.61
N PHE A 369 0.40 13.57 -15.27
CA PHE A 369 -0.50 12.75 -14.46
C PHE A 369 -0.94 11.47 -15.18
N ILE A 370 -1.14 11.50 -16.50
CA ILE A 370 -1.37 10.31 -17.30
C ILE A 370 -0.16 9.36 -17.20
N LEU A 371 1.06 9.86 -17.36
CA LEU A 371 2.28 9.07 -17.21
C LEU A 371 2.41 8.48 -15.80
N PHE A 372 2.04 9.26 -14.77
CA PHE A 372 2.07 8.82 -13.39
C PHE A 372 1.07 7.68 -13.15
N GLY A 373 -0.17 7.81 -13.59
CA GLY A 373 -1.19 6.77 -13.50
C GLY A 373 -0.82 5.50 -14.25
N MET A 374 -0.33 5.64 -15.49
CA MET A 374 0.18 4.51 -16.27
C MET A 374 1.34 3.81 -15.54
N SER A 375 2.30 4.57 -15.02
CA SER A 375 3.43 4.00 -14.27
C SER A 375 2.98 3.20 -13.06
N HIS A 376 1.91 3.64 -12.40
CA HIS A 376 1.33 2.98 -11.23
C HIS A 376 0.72 1.63 -11.60
N ALA A 377 -0.03 1.56 -12.71
CA ALA A 377 -0.57 0.29 -13.22
C ALA A 377 0.53 -0.72 -13.54
N PHE A 378 1.60 -0.27 -14.23
CA PHE A 378 2.73 -1.13 -14.56
C PHE A 378 3.49 -1.60 -13.33
N SER A 379 3.81 -0.72 -12.38
CA SER A 379 4.55 -1.10 -11.17
C SER A 379 3.73 -1.95 -10.23
N GLY A 380 2.46 -1.62 -10.01
CA GLY A 380 1.56 -2.34 -9.11
C GLY A 380 1.22 -3.76 -9.56
N THR A 381 1.35 -4.06 -10.86
CA THR A 381 1.13 -5.41 -11.40
C THR A 381 2.43 -6.16 -11.62
N ALA A 382 3.40 -5.54 -12.31
CA ALA A 382 4.59 -6.27 -12.78
C ALA A 382 5.61 -6.57 -11.68
N GLN A 383 5.86 -5.64 -10.76
CA GLN A 383 6.85 -5.83 -9.71
C GLN A 383 6.41 -6.86 -8.66
N PRO A 384 5.18 -6.83 -8.12
CA PRO A 384 4.65 -7.87 -7.25
C PRO A 384 4.67 -9.26 -7.88
N THR A 385 4.17 -9.37 -9.13
CA THR A 385 4.18 -10.63 -9.88
C THR A 385 5.61 -11.17 -10.05
N ARG A 386 6.55 -10.28 -10.37
CA ARG A 386 7.96 -10.65 -10.52
C ARG A 386 8.58 -11.12 -9.22
N MET A 387 8.26 -10.49 -8.07
CA MET A 387 8.71 -10.96 -6.75
C MET A 387 8.23 -12.38 -6.47
N ILE A 388 6.97 -12.69 -6.72
CA ILE A 388 6.41 -14.03 -6.52
C ILE A 388 7.09 -15.05 -7.44
N HIS A 389 7.34 -14.73 -8.72
CA HIS A 389 8.01 -15.63 -9.67
C HIS A 389 9.47 -15.94 -9.30
N HIS A 390 10.15 -15.04 -8.57
CA HIS A 390 11.52 -15.23 -8.10
C HIS A 390 11.59 -15.65 -6.62
N ALA A 391 10.44 -15.90 -6.01
CA ALA A 391 10.40 -16.47 -4.67
C ALA A 391 11.09 -17.85 -4.64
N THR A 392 11.65 -18.19 -3.49
CA THR A 392 12.19 -19.54 -3.27
C THR A 392 11.04 -20.55 -3.35
N PRO A 393 11.17 -21.65 -4.12
CA PRO A 393 10.11 -22.63 -4.26
C PRO A 393 9.60 -23.13 -2.91
N GLY A 394 8.27 -23.16 -2.72
CA GLY A 394 7.60 -23.50 -1.49
C GLY A 394 7.49 -22.39 -0.44
N TYR A 395 7.94 -21.16 -0.78
CA TYR A 395 7.86 -19.98 0.08
C TYR A 395 7.10 -18.81 -0.59
N GLU A 396 6.25 -19.11 -1.60
CA GLU A 396 5.54 -18.12 -2.39
C GLU A 396 4.56 -17.28 -1.55
N ASP A 397 3.91 -17.91 -0.56
CA ASP A 397 2.98 -17.21 0.35
C ASP A 397 3.74 -16.21 1.27
N GLU A 398 4.91 -16.61 1.76
CA GLU A 398 5.76 -15.75 2.58
C GLU A 398 6.31 -14.59 1.74
N ALA A 399 6.68 -14.86 0.49
CA ALA A 399 7.12 -13.86 -0.46
C ALA A 399 6.02 -12.82 -0.71
N SER A 400 4.78 -13.26 -0.88
CA SER A 400 3.64 -12.37 -1.10
C SER A 400 3.32 -11.52 0.14
N THR A 401 3.42 -12.09 1.33
CA THR A 401 3.24 -11.34 2.58
C THR A 401 4.36 -10.31 2.78
N MET A 402 5.61 -10.70 2.52
CA MET A 402 6.76 -9.80 2.59
C MET A 402 6.65 -8.64 1.60
N MET A 403 6.10 -8.90 0.41
CA MET A 403 5.81 -7.87 -0.60
C MET A 403 4.85 -6.81 -0.05
N LEU A 404 3.78 -7.20 0.65
CA LEU A 404 2.84 -6.25 1.27
C LEU A 404 3.54 -5.41 2.34
N VAL A 405 4.37 -6.02 3.19
CA VAL A 405 5.14 -5.28 4.20
C VAL A 405 6.10 -4.29 3.54
N ILE A 406 6.82 -4.70 2.50
CA ILE A 406 7.67 -3.79 1.72
C ILE A 406 6.85 -2.62 1.18
N ASN A 407 5.63 -2.87 0.70
CA ASN A 407 4.76 -1.81 0.18
C ASN A 407 4.41 -0.78 1.26
N TYR A 408 3.96 -1.19 2.44
CA TYR A 408 3.59 -0.26 3.52
C TYR A 408 4.80 0.49 4.10
N VAL A 409 5.91 -0.22 4.33
CA VAL A 409 7.16 0.40 4.80
C VAL A 409 7.69 1.41 3.77
N ALA A 410 7.67 1.05 2.48
CA ALA A 410 8.10 1.94 1.41
C ALA A 410 7.19 3.17 1.29
N SER A 411 5.88 3.01 1.51
CA SER A 411 4.95 4.13 1.49
C SER A 411 5.25 5.13 2.61
N ALA A 412 5.45 4.66 3.83
CA ALA A 412 5.80 5.52 4.95
C ALA A 412 7.16 6.22 4.74
N LEU A 413 8.20 5.46 4.39
CA LEU A 413 9.54 6.02 4.10
C LEU A 413 9.49 7.04 2.96
N GLY A 414 8.65 6.79 1.94
CA GLY A 414 8.48 7.70 0.82
C GLY A 414 7.93 9.05 1.25
N CYS A 415 6.84 9.08 2.02
CA CYS A 415 6.28 10.32 2.53
C CYS A 415 7.34 11.13 3.28
N VAL A 416 7.99 10.52 4.26
CA VAL A 416 8.97 11.21 5.11
C VAL A 416 10.18 11.71 4.34
N LEU A 417 10.85 10.82 3.59
CA LEU A 417 12.09 11.21 2.90
C LEU A 417 11.85 12.32 1.87
N PHE A 418 10.68 12.30 1.20
CA PHE A 418 10.34 13.37 0.26
C PHE A 418 10.07 14.70 0.96
N VAL A 419 9.42 14.70 2.13
CA VAL A 419 9.23 15.89 2.97
C VAL A 419 10.57 16.42 3.45
N VAL A 420 11.43 15.56 4.00
CA VAL A 420 12.77 15.97 4.48
C VAL A 420 13.61 16.59 3.34
N VAL A 421 13.60 16.01 2.15
CA VAL A 421 14.30 16.57 0.99
C VAL A 421 13.70 17.92 0.59
N PHE A 422 12.38 18.02 0.61
CA PHE A 422 11.65 19.25 0.32
C PHE A 422 12.04 20.35 1.32
N ASP A 423 11.97 20.09 2.62
CA ASP A 423 12.24 21.04 3.69
C ASP A 423 13.70 21.51 3.73
N ILE A 424 14.64 20.56 3.55
CA ILE A 424 16.07 20.90 3.47
C ILE A 424 16.35 21.84 2.31
N ALA A 425 15.73 21.61 1.15
CA ALA A 425 15.96 22.40 -0.06
C ALA A 425 15.29 23.77 0.00
N SER A 426 14.15 23.88 0.66
CA SER A 426 13.39 25.15 0.78
C SER A 426 13.73 25.97 2.02
N LYS A 427 14.64 25.46 2.88
CA LYS A 427 15.03 26.11 4.12
C LYS A 427 15.62 27.51 3.89
N GLY A 428 15.04 28.53 4.55
CA GLY A 428 15.52 29.91 4.46
C GLY A 428 15.03 30.68 3.23
N ILE A 429 14.03 30.14 2.53
CA ILE A 429 13.37 30.82 1.40
C ILE A 429 12.10 31.51 1.91
N ASP A 430 12.09 32.86 1.91
CA ASP A 430 10.96 33.64 2.43
C ASP A 430 9.83 33.82 1.41
N VAL A 431 10.14 33.71 0.12
CA VAL A 431 9.15 33.87 -0.96
C VAL A 431 8.39 32.55 -1.13
N VAL A 432 7.09 32.57 -0.85
CA VAL A 432 6.22 31.38 -0.85
C VAL A 432 6.29 30.61 -2.19
N GLN A 433 6.32 31.33 -3.31
CA GLN A 433 6.41 30.72 -4.63
C GLN A 433 7.73 29.95 -4.81
N ASP A 434 8.86 30.56 -4.48
CA ASP A 434 10.19 29.97 -4.61
C ASP A 434 10.38 28.80 -3.62
N TYR A 435 9.75 28.87 -2.45
CA TYR A 435 9.72 27.79 -1.47
C TYR A 435 9.14 26.52 -2.08
N TYR A 436 7.95 26.59 -2.69
CA TYR A 436 7.34 25.42 -3.33
C TYR A 436 8.11 24.93 -4.55
N ILE A 437 8.57 25.85 -5.41
CA ILE A 437 9.31 25.48 -6.63
C ILE A 437 10.61 24.77 -6.27
N THR A 438 11.40 25.31 -5.35
CA THR A 438 12.70 24.76 -4.98
C THR A 438 12.55 23.42 -4.26
N GLY A 439 11.67 23.34 -3.27
CA GLY A 439 11.43 22.11 -2.52
C GLY A 439 10.94 20.97 -3.43
N PHE A 440 9.97 21.28 -4.31
CA PHE A 440 9.42 20.29 -5.22
C PHE A 440 10.42 19.86 -6.30
N THR A 441 11.21 20.81 -6.82
CA THR A 441 12.29 20.53 -7.77
C THR A 441 13.32 19.56 -7.17
N ALA A 442 13.74 19.79 -5.93
CA ALA A 442 14.66 18.91 -5.20
C ALA A 442 14.07 17.50 -5.01
N ALA A 443 12.77 17.42 -4.62
CA ALA A 443 12.07 16.17 -4.48
C ALA A 443 11.99 15.36 -5.79
N MET A 444 11.77 16.04 -6.94
CA MET A 444 11.76 15.36 -8.25
C MET A 444 13.15 14.90 -8.69
N TRP A 445 14.22 15.66 -8.42
CA TRP A 445 15.59 15.20 -8.64
C TRP A 445 15.93 13.98 -7.77
N PHE A 446 15.55 14.02 -6.50
CA PHE A 446 15.69 12.86 -5.60
C PHE A 446 14.97 11.63 -6.14
N ALA A 447 13.74 11.79 -6.63
CA ALA A 447 12.98 10.72 -7.27
C ALA A 447 13.71 10.13 -8.47
N LEU A 448 14.30 10.95 -9.35
CA LEU A 448 15.07 10.49 -10.51
C LEU A 448 16.30 9.67 -10.11
N VAL A 449 17.01 10.06 -9.05
CA VAL A 449 18.12 9.28 -8.51
C VAL A 449 17.65 7.91 -8.02
N LEU A 450 16.56 7.85 -7.27
CA LEU A 450 15.98 6.59 -6.81
C LEU A 450 15.50 5.70 -7.99
N LEU A 451 14.92 6.31 -9.04
CA LEU A 451 14.53 5.59 -10.26
C LEU A 451 15.73 5.03 -11.03
N ALA A 452 16.84 5.74 -11.07
CA ALA A 452 18.07 5.23 -11.68
C ALA A 452 18.57 3.98 -10.93
N ILE A 453 18.57 4.00 -9.60
CA ILE A 453 18.92 2.83 -8.77
C ILE A 453 17.93 1.68 -9.01
N ALA A 454 16.62 1.96 -9.00
CA ALA A 454 15.59 0.98 -9.26
C ALA A 454 15.72 0.34 -10.66
N MET A 455 16.13 1.13 -11.66
CA MET A 455 16.40 0.65 -13.03
C MET A 455 17.58 -0.34 -13.04
N VAL A 456 18.68 -0.01 -12.39
CA VAL A 456 19.86 -0.91 -12.25
C VAL A 456 19.43 -2.22 -11.58
N CYS A 457 18.69 -2.15 -10.47
CA CYS A 457 18.14 -3.33 -9.79
C CYS A 457 17.24 -4.16 -10.71
N THR A 458 16.36 -3.50 -11.47
CA THR A 458 15.44 -4.19 -12.39
C THR A 458 16.17 -4.87 -13.54
N LEU A 459 17.18 -4.24 -14.09
CA LEU A 459 17.96 -4.77 -15.23
C LEU A 459 18.89 -5.91 -14.81
N SER A 460 19.45 -5.90 -13.60
CA SER A 460 20.43 -6.89 -13.10
C SER A 460 19.83 -8.30 -12.95
N VAL A 461 18.51 -8.42 -12.73
CA VAL A 461 17.84 -9.72 -12.60
C VAL A 461 17.27 -10.18 -13.94
N LYS A 462 17.49 -11.45 -14.29
CA LYS A 462 17.01 -12.06 -15.54
C LYS A 462 15.48 -12.10 -15.59
N ASN A 463 14.94 -12.11 -16.81
CA ASN A 463 13.51 -12.28 -17.02
C ASN A 463 13.15 -13.76 -16.86
N LYS A 464 12.18 -14.04 -15.98
CA LYS A 464 11.66 -15.37 -15.78
C LYS A 464 10.26 -15.42 -16.42
N ILE A 465 10.12 -16.21 -17.48
CA ILE A 465 8.82 -16.45 -18.10
C ILE A 465 8.33 -17.77 -17.55
N VAL A 466 7.20 -17.76 -16.88
CA VAL A 466 6.53 -18.99 -16.45
C VAL A 466 5.87 -19.58 -17.71
N ARG A 467 6.58 -20.52 -18.38
CA ARG A 467 5.99 -21.24 -19.52
C ARG A 467 4.83 -22.08 -19.02
N LYS A 468 3.73 -22.02 -19.74
CA LYS A 468 2.61 -22.96 -19.62
C LYS A 468 3.15 -24.34 -20.01
N GLU A 469 3.27 -25.26 -19.04
CA GLU A 469 3.31 -26.69 -19.34
C GLU A 469 1.91 -27.19 -19.70
#